data_42612b87e34231b58fd4712fe0ffd816
#
_entry.id   42612b87e34231b58fd4712fe0ffd816
#
_cell.length_a   1.000
_cell.length_b   1.000
_cell.length_c   1.000
_cell.angle_alpha   90.00
_cell.angle_beta   90.00
_cell.angle_gamma   90.00
#
_symmetry.space_group_name_H-M   'P 1'
#
loop_
_entity.id
_entity.type
_entity.pdbx_description
1 polymer ?
#
loop_
_entity_poly.entity_id
_entity_poly.type
_entity_poly.pdbx_seq_one_letter_code
_entity_poly.pdbx_strand_id
1 'polypeptide(L)'
;PKPVTPGPLTYLYLSKGDAFASADDRAKLALLDQLIPVYRDILHRLADQGVQWVQIDEPILVLDLPDSWQRAYLRVYDQLASASQAKLLLATYFGGLGNNLFTALELPVHGLHLDRVRGNDDLGQVVPRLGDKVLSLGVINGRNIWRTDLDAALDGLIGLRNELGGQLWLAPSCSLLHSPVDLDQEDKLDSELKSWLSFAKQKLEELALLG
;
A
#
# COMPACT_ATOMS: atom_id res chain seq x y z
N PRO A 1 6.31 10.11 12.08
CA PRO A 1 6.38 9.77 10.63
C PRO A 1 6.33 8.26 10.44
N LYS A 2 5.77 7.81 9.32
CA LYS A 2 5.73 6.42 8.89
C LYS A 2 6.64 6.28 7.66
N PRO A 3 7.87 5.73 7.79
CA PRO A 3 8.74 5.45 6.67
C PRO A 3 8.09 4.50 5.66
N VAL A 4 8.41 4.69 4.38
CA VAL A 4 7.92 3.87 3.27
C VAL A 4 9.12 3.32 2.50
N THR A 5 9.08 2.04 2.16
CA THR A 5 10.08 1.39 1.32
C THR A 5 9.41 0.45 0.32
N PRO A 6 9.93 0.31 -0.92
CA PRO A 6 9.50 -0.77 -1.79
C PRO A 6 9.72 -2.11 -1.09
N GLY A 7 8.82 -3.05 -1.29
CA GLY A 7 8.97 -4.39 -0.75
C GLY A 7 10.04 -5.21 -1.51
N PRO A 8 10.66 -6.20 -0.86
CA PRO A 8 11.76 -6.95 -1.46
C PRO A 8 11.35 -7.71 -2.72
N LEU A 9 10.12 -8.20 -2.79
CA LEU A 9 9.65 -8.92 -3.98
C LEU A 9 9.38 -7.96 -5.13
N THR A 10 8.72 -6.83 -4.87
CA THR A 10 8.55 -5.78 -5.88
C THR A 10 9.90 -5.25 -6.35
N TYR A 11 10.85 -5.04 -5.45
CA TYR A 11 12.19 -4.60 -5.79
C TYR A 11 12.86 -5.56 -6.79
N LEU A 12 12.84 -6.87 -6.52
CA LEU A 12 13.40 -7.87 -7.42
C LEU A 12 12.64 -7.99 -8.74
N TYR A 13 11.31 -7.95 -8.69
CA TYR A 13 10.48 -8.05 -9.87
C TYR A 13 10.76 -6.93 -10.87
N LEU A 14 10.89 -5.70 -10.37
CA LEU A 14 11.13 -4.50 -11.16
C LEU A 14 12.62 -4.28 -11.50
N SER A 15 13.53 -5.02 -10.87
CA SER A 15 14.99 -4.88 -11.11
C SER A 15 15.32 -5.18 -12.55
N LYS A 16 16.15 -4.32 -13.14
CA LYS A 16 16.65 -4.38 -14.53
C LYS A 16 18.17 -4.43 -14.51
N GLY A 17 18.75 -5.02 -15.52
CA GLY A 17 20.21 -5.10 -15.71
C GLY A 17 20.58 -6.35 -16.51
N ASP A 18 21.81 -6.43 -16.97
CA ASP A 18 22.28 -7.56 -17.80
C ASP A 18 22.16 -8.89 -17.08
N ALA A 19 22.37 -8.89 -15.74
CA ALA A 19 22.19 -10.08 -14.90
C ALA A 19 20.72 -10.56 -14.81
N PHE A 20 19.76 -9.69 -15.14
CA PHE A 20 18.31 -9.98 -15.09
C PHE A 20 17.67 -10.09 -16.47
N ALA A 21 18.36 -9.68 -17.54
CA ALA A 21 17.79 -9.63 -18.90
C ALA A 21 17.40 -11.02 -19.43
N SER A 22 18.05 -12.08 -18.93
CA SER A 22 17.76 -13.49 -19.23
C SER A 22 17.43 -14.32 -18.00
N ALA A 23 17.31 -13.70 -16.80
CA ALA A 23 17.04 -14.43 -15.56
C ALA A 23 15.57 -14.87 -15.52
N ASP A 24 15.34 -16.15 -15.34
CA ASP A 24 14.05 -16.69 -15.00
C ASP A 24 13.64 -16.31 -13.55
N ASP A 25 12.39 -16.54 -13.21
CA ASP A 25 11.86 -16.24 -11.88
C ASP A 25 12.63 -16.93 -10.76
N ARG A 26 13.16 -18.14 -11.02
CA ARG A 26 13.94 -18.89 -10.03
C ARG A 26 15.27 -18.18 -9.72
N ALA A 27 15.95 -17.70 -10.74
CA ALA A 27 17.20 -16.98 -10.59
C ALA A 27 16.97 -15.65 -9.84
N LYS A 28 15.91 -14.90 -10.17
CA LYS A 28 15.54 -13.68 -9.44
C LYS A 28 15.23 -13.98 -7.97
N LEU A 29 14.39 -14.97 -7.70
CA LEU A 29 13.99 -15.33 -6.34
C LEU A 29 15.14 -15.86 -5.49
N ALA A 30 16.20 -16.44 -6.10
CA ALA A 30 17.40 -16.86 -5.38
C ALA A 30 18.16 -15.69 -4.74
N LEU A 31 18.01 -14.46 -5.27
CA LEU A 31 18.64 -13.28 -4.70
C LEU A 31 17.96 -12.79 -3.40
N LEU A 32 16.78 -13.29 -3.07
CA LEU A 32 16.10 -12.96 -1.82
C LEU A 32 16.96 -13.29 -0.60
N ASP A 33 17.76 -14.36 -0.64
CA ASP A 33 18.62 -14.76 0.47
C ASP A 33 19.70 -13.70 0.79
N GLN A 34 20.09 -12.91 -0.21
CA GLN A 34 21.02 -11.78 -0.02
C GLN A 34 20.28 -10.49 0.32
N LEU A 35 19.04 -10.31 -0.16
CA LEU A 35 18.26 -9.09 0.02
C LEU A 35 17.59 -9.02 1.39
N ILE A 36 17.07 -10.13 1.90
CA ILE A 36 16.37 -10.18 3.20
C ILE A 36 17.21 -9.63 4.35
N PRO A 37 18.52 -9.97 4.50
CA PRO A 37 19.35 -9.39 5.56
C PRO A 37 19.42 -7.86 5.51
N VAL A 38 19.43 -7.27 4.31
CA VAL A 38 19.43 -5.80 4.13
C VAL A 38 18.13 -5.18 4.64
N TYR A 39 16.99 -5.76 4.28
CA TYR A 39 15.70 -5.29 4.78
C TYR A 39 15.57 -5.43 6.30
N ARG A 40 16.07 -6.52 6.87
CA ARG A 40 16.11 -6.72 8.32
C ARG A 40 16.95 -5.65 9.02
N ASP A 41 18.11 -5.31 8.48
CA ASP A 41 18.95 -4.23 9.02
C ASP A 41 18.25 -2.87 8.94
N ILE A 42 17.59 -2.56 7.82
CA ILE A 42 16.78 -1.34 7.66
C ILE A 42 15.68 -1.29 8.73
N LEU A 43 14.91 -2.35 8.89
CA LEU A 43 13.81 -2.41 9.86
C LEU A 43 14.31 -2.29 11.30
N HIS A 44 15.46 -2.91 11.63
CA HIS A 44 16.11 -2.77 12.93
C HIS A 44 16.49 -1.32 13.21
N ARG A 45 17.20 -0.67 12.28
CA ARG A 45 17.63 0.73 12.43
C ARG A 45 16.45 1.68 12.58
N LEU A 46 15.34 1.43 11.88
CA LEU A 46 14.13 2.23 12.03
C LEU A 46 13.48 2.04 13.41
N ALA A 47 13.42 0.80 13.90
CA ALA A 47 12.92 0.50 15.23
C ALA A 47 13.77 1.15 16.35
N ASP A 48 15.10 1.10 16.22
CA ASP A 48 16.04 1.74 17.14
C ASP A 48 15.86 3.28 17.21
N GLN A 49 15.35 3.88 16.13
CA GLN A 49 14.98 5.30 16.08
C GLN A 49 13.57 5.59 16.63
N GLY A 50 12.89 4.60 17.19
CA GLY A 50 11.54 4.73 17.76
C GLY A 50 10.41 4.75 16.73
N VAL A 51 10.66 4.30 15.49
CA VAL A 51 9.64 4.17 14.46
C VAL A 51 8.65 3.06 14.85
N GLN A 52 7.36 3.40 14.95
CA GLN A 52 6.32 2.45 15.34
C GLN A 52 5.74 1.69 14.14
N TRP A 53 5.63 2.33 12.99
CA TRP A 53 5.08 1.76 11.76
C TRP A 53 6.01 1.97 10.59
N VAL A 54 6.22 0.92 9.81
CA VAL A 54 6.90 0.96 8.50
C VAL A 54 5.93 0.46 7.44
N GLN A 55 5.77 1.22 6.38
CA GLN A 55 5.01 0.79 5.20
C GLN A 55 5.95 0.11 4.21
N ILE A 56 5.55 -1.07 3.75
CA ILE A 56 6.24 -1.84 2.72
C ILE A 56 5.33 -1.93 1.51
N ASP A 57 5.76 -1.33 0.40
CA ASP A 57 4.98 -1.25 -0.83
C ASP A 57 5.24 -2.46 -1.73
N GLU A 58 4.19 -3.28 -1.93
CA GLU A 58 4.23 -4.47 -2.79
C GLU A 58 3.16 -4.40 -3.90
N PRO A 59 3.23 -3.41 -4.80
CA PRO A 59 2.23 -3.27 -5.86
C PRO A 59 2.19 -4.45 -6.83
N ILE A 60 3.20 -5.29 -6.93
CA ILE A 60 3.14 -6.48 -7.80
C ILE A 60 2.13 -7.52 -7.32
N LEU A 61 1.64 -7.44 -6.08
CA LEU A 61 0.58 -8.31 -5.58
C LEU A 61 -0.75 -8.14 -6.34
N VAL A 62 -0.91 -7.06 -7.13
CA VAL A 62 -2.09 -6.89 -8.00
C VAL A 62 -1.94 -7.58 -9.36
N LEU A 63 -0.79 -8.21 -9.62
CA LEU A 63 -0.52 -8.95 -10.85
C LEU A 63 -0.85 -10.45 -10.66
N ASP A 64 -1.08 -11.16 -11.77
CA ASP A 64 -1.18 -12.62 -11.75
C ASP A 64 0.22 -13.20 -11.52
N LEU A 65 0.56 -13.45 -10.25
CA LEU A 65 1.86 -13.97 -9.87
C LEU A 65 1.90 -15.50 -9.96
N PRO A 66 3.01 -16.07 -10.49
CA PRO A 66 3.25 -17.51 -10.42
C PRO A 66 3.34 -17.98 -8.95
N ASP A 67 3.00 -19.25 -8.70
CA ASP A 67 3.06 -19.88 -7.38
C ASP A 67 4.43 -19.73 -6.67
N SER A 68 5.52 -19.67 -7.43
CA SER A 68 6.85 -19.45 -6.89
C SER A 68 6.98 -18.10 -6.17
N TRP A 69 6.38 -17.05 -6.72
CA TRP A 69 6.35 -15.72 -6.12
C TRP A 69 5.41 -15.68 -4.91
N GLN A 70 4.23 -16.30 -5.00
CA GLN A 70 3.30 -16.37 -3.86
C GLN A 70 3.96 -17.06 -2.65
N ARG A 71 4.62 -18.21 -2.86
CA ARG A 71 5.38 -18.89 -1.78
C ARG A 71 6.55 -18.05 -1.25
N ALA A 72 7.18 -17.26 -2.12
CA ALA A 72 8.26 -16.38 -1.70
C ALA A 72 7.78 -15.28 -0.76
N TYR A 73 6.56 -14.75 -0.95
CA TYR A 73 5.95 -13.78 -0.02
C TYR A 73 5.88 -14.33 1.40
N LEU A 74 5.31 -15.51 1.60
CA LEU A 74 5.21 -16.12 2.94
C LEU A 74 6.58 -16.27 3.60
N ARG A 75 7.55 -16.84 2.87
CA ARG A 75 8.93 -17.05 3.38
C ARG A 75 9.61 -15.72 3.76
N VAL A 76 9.45 -14.70 2.94
CA VAL A 76 10.11 -13.39 3.15
C VAL A 76 9.49 -12.68 4.33
N TYR A 77 8.17 -12.58 4.37
CA TYR A 77 7.48 -11.82 5.40
C TYR A 77 7.58 -12.45 6.78
N ASP A 78 7.67 -13.78 6.90
CA ASP A 78 8.02 -14.45 8.16
C ASP A 78 9.35 -13.97 8.73
N GLN A 79 10.35 -13.79 7.86
CA GLN A 79 11.66 -13.31 8.28
C GLN A 79 11.68 -11.80 8.59
N LEU A 80 10.90 -10.99 7.87
CA LEU A 80 10.80 -9.56 8.13
C LEU A 80 10.02 -9.27 9.41
N ALA A 81 8.91 -9.97 9.65
CA ALA A 81 8.09 -9.80 10.85
C ALA A 81 8.87 -10.13 12.14
N SER A 82 9.77 -11.12 12.08
CA SER A 82 10.62 -11.52 13.21
C SER A 82 11.81 -10.59 13.45
N ALA A 83 12.10 -9.68 12.50
CA ALA A 83 13.33 -8.87 12.52
C ALA A 83 13.19 -7.52 13.24
N SER A 84 11.98 -7.06 13.54
CA SER A 84 11.78 -5.71 14.08
C SER A 84 10.58 -5.66 15.00
N GLN A 85 10.63 -4.77 15.98
CA GLN A 85 9.48 -4.42 16.84
C GLN A 85 8.56 -3.40 16.15
N ALA A 86 8.97 -2.77 15.06
CA ALA A 86 8.12 -1.89 14.29
C ALA A 86 7.01 -2.67 13.59
N LYS A 87 5.80 -2.15 13.65
CA LYS A 87 4.64 -2.70 12.96
C LYS A 87 4.77 -2.52 11.45
N LEU A 88 4.46 -3.56 10.68
CA LEU A 88 4.53 -3.54 9.23
C LEU A 88 3.13 -3.29 8.64
N LEU A 89 3.00 -2.30 7.76
CA LEU A 89 1.85 -2.09 6.89
C LEU A 89 2.23 -2.54 5.48
N LEU A 90 1.63 -3.63 5.01
CA LEU A 90 1.74 -4.05 3.61
C LEU A 90 0.86 -3.15 2.75
N ALA A 91 1.43 -2.44 1.79
CA ALA A 91 0.65 -1.58 0.90
C ALA A 91 0.63 -2.14 -0.52
N THR A 92 -0.61 -2.33 -1.01
CA THR A 92 -0.90 -2.77 -2.38
C THR A 92 -1.72 -1.68 -3.07
N TYR A 93 -1.44 -1.43 -4.34
CA TYR A 93 -2.14 -0.38 -5.08
C TYR A 93 -2.05 -0.60 -6.58
N PHE A 94 -2.83 0.15 -7.34
CA PHE A 94 -3.03 0.13 -8.79
C PHE A 94 -3.96 -0.97 -9.32
N GLY A 95 -4.56 -1.78 -8.45
CA GLY A 95 -5.49 -2.84 -8.80
C GLY A 95 -5.95 -3.60 -7.57
N GLY A 96 -6.85 -4.56 -7.78
CA GLY A 96 -7.24 -5.54 -6.77
C GLY A 96 -6.24 -6.70 -6.69
N LEU A 97 -6.22 -7.38 -5.57
CA LEU A 97 -5.31 -8.49 -5.30
C LEU A 97 -5.65 -9.78 -6.05
N GLY A 98 -6.90 -9.94 -6.48
CA GLY A 98 -7.32 -11.15 -7.19
C GLY A 98 -6.91 -12.45 -6.50
N ASN A 99 -6.18 -13.29 -7.20
CA ASN A 99 -5.71 -14.59 -6.68
C ASN A 99 -4.69 -14.46 -5.52
N ASN A 100 -4.07 -13.29 -5.35
CA ASN A 100 -3.11 -13.05 -4.28
C ASN A 100 -3.76 -12.55 -2.97
N LEU A 101 -5.09 -12.36 -2.94
CA LEU A 101 -5.79 -11.82 -1.77
C LEU A 101 -5.52 -12.65 -0.51
N PHE A 102 -5.67 -13.98 -0.60
CA PHE A 102 -5.45 -14.85 0.55
C PHE A 102 -3.99 -14.86 0.97
N THR A 103 -3.06 -14.86 0.02
CA THR A 103 -1.63 -14.71 0.34
C THR A 103 -1.37 -13.43 1.14
N ALA A 104 -1.89 -12.28 0.70
CA ALA A 104 -1.70 -11.00 1.39
C ALA A 104 -2.32 -11.01 2.80
N LEU A 105 -3.49 -11.63 2.98
CA LEU A 105 -4.15 -11.74 4.29
C LEU A 105 -3.39 -12.65 5.27
N GLU A 106 -2.73 -13.70 4.77
CA GLU A 106 -1.95 -14.64 5.58
C GLU A 106 -0.59 -14.09 6.00
N LEU A 107 -0.05 -13.07 5.32
CA LEU A 107 1.25 -12.50 5.68
C LEU A 107 1.25 -12.00 7.14
N PRO A 108 2.34 -12.22 7.90
CA PRO A 108 2.47 -11.80 9.29
C PRO A 108 2.80 -10.30 9.38
N VAL A 109 1.90 -9.48 8.85
CA VAL A 109 1.96 -8.01 8.92
C VAL A 109 0.89 -7.48 9.87
N HIS A 110 1.06 -6.24 10.32
CA HIS A 110 0.16 -5.61 11.30
C HIS A 110 -0.94 -4.77 10.63
N GLY A 111 -0.84 -4.55 9.35
CA GLY A 111 -1.85 -3.86 8.56
C GLY A 111 -1.74 -4.20 7.08
N LEU A 112 -2.87 -4.08 6.39
CA LEU A 112 -2.99 -4.25 4.94
C LEU A 112 -3.64 -2.99 4.36
N HIS A 113 -3.03 -2.41 3.33
CA HIS A 113 -3.62 -1.32 2.56
C HIS A 113 -4.15 -1.85 1.23
N LEU A 114 -5.40 -1.51 0.92
CA LEU A 114 -6.09 -1.85 -0.32
C LEU A 114 -6.50 -0.60 -1.09
N ASP A 115 -6.22 -0.57 -2.38
CA ASP A 115 -6.65 0.47 -3.31
C ASP A 115 -8.13 0.26 -3.66
N ARG A 116 -9.03 1.13 -3.13
CA ARG A 116 -10.48 1.09 -3.40
C ARG A 116 -10.90 1.88 -4.63
N VAL A 117 -9.96 2.57 -5.27
CA VAL A 117 -10.22 3.33 -6.50
C VAL A 117 -10.02 2.46 -7.75
N ARG A 118 -9.01 1.60 -7.74
CA ARG A 118 -8.68 0.72 -8.87
C ARG A 118 -8.86 -0.75 -8.56
N GLY A 119 -8.87 -1.12 -7.28
CA GLY A 119 -9.14 -2.46 -6.79
C GLY A 119 -10.63 -2.67 -6.49
N ASN A 120 -11.07 -3.89 -6.67
CA ASN A 120 -12.43 -4.35 -6.39
C ASN A 120 -12.46 -5.53 -5.43
N ASP A 121 -11.44 -5.64 -4.56
CA ASP A 121 -11.37 -6.70 -3.56
C ASP A 121 -12.63 -6.74 -2.71
N ASP A 122 -13.17 -7.94 -2.53
CA ASP A 122 -14.40 -8.16 -1.78
C ASP A 122 -14.12 -8.00 -0.27
N LEU A 123 -14.54 -6.87 0.29
CA LEU A 123 -14.38 -6.59 1.72
C LEU A 123 -15.13 -7.59 2.61
N GLY A 124 -16.20 -8.22 2.11
CA GLY A 124 -16.88 -9.31 2.80
C GLY A 124 -15.99 -10.55 2.99
N GLN A 125 -14.96 -10.72 2.15
CA GLN A 125 -13.94 -11.76 2.35
C GLN A 125 -12.74 -11.26 3.16
N VAL A 126 -12.40 -9.98 3.07
CA VAL A 126 -11.25 -9.38 3.76
C VAL A 126 -11.52 -9.23 5.25
N VAL A 127 -12.60 -8.54 5.62
CA VAL A 127 -12.88 -8.15 7.03
C VAL A 127 -12.94 -9.35 7.98
N PRO A 128 -13.63 -10.47 7.68
CA PRO A 128 -13.67 -11.61 8.57
C PRO A 128 -12.31 -12.33 8.77
N ARG A 129 -11.33 -12.05 7.89
CA ARG A 129 -9.99 -12.67 7.93
C ARG A 129 -8.90 -11.71 8.39
N LEU A 130 -9.27 -10.47 8.68
CA LEU A 130 -8.31 -9.42 9.05
C LEU A 130 -7.64 -9.71 10.40
N GLY A 131 -8.38 -10.31 11.36
CA GLY A 131 -7.91 -10.51 12.74
C GLY A 131 -7.60 -9.17 13.40
N ASP A 132 -6.43 -9.07 14.02
CA ASP A 132 -5.98 -7.83 14.69
C ASP A 132 -5.29 -6.82 13.77
N LYS A 133 -5.25 -7.09 12.46
CA LYS A 133 -4.60 -6.20 11.49
C LYS A 133 -5.41 -4.90 11.30
N VAL A 134 -4.70 -3.82 11.06
CA VAL A 134 -5.30 -2.57 10.55
C VAL A 134 -5.66 -2.75 9.08
N LEU A 135 -6.86 -2.34 8.70
CA LEU A 135 -7.27 -2.19 7.31
C LEU A 135 -7.13 -0.72 6.91
N SER A 136 -6.16 -0.44 6.05
CA SER A 136 -6.00 0.87 5.43
C SER A 136 -6.69 0.89 4.08
N LEU A 137 -7.67 1.76 3.89
CA LEU A 137 -8.42 1.88 2.63
C LEU A 137 -8.02 3.11 1.86
N GLY A 138 -7.56 2.90 0.64
CA GLY A 138 -7.22 3.94 -0.32
C GLY A 138 -8.45 4.47 -1.03
N VAL A 139 -9.16 5.40 -0.43
CA VAL A 139 -10.45 5.92 -0.91
C VAL A 139 -10.33 7.21 -1.72
N ILE A 140 -9.23 7.94 -1.57
CA ILE A 140 -8.93 9.15 -2.35
C ILE A 140 -8.01 8.79 -3.51
N ASN A 141 -8.38 9.11 -4.74
CA ASN A 141 -7.59 8.77 -5.91
C ASN A 141 -6.25 9.54 -5.94
N GLY A 142 -5.14 8.82 -5.71
CA GLY A 142 -3.79 9.38 -5.70
C GLY A 142 -3.17 9.63 -7.09
N ARG A 143 -3.85 9.24 -8.19
CA ARG A 143 -3.32 9.33 -9.58
C ARG A 143 -4.10 10.24 -10.52
N ASN A 144 -5.09 10.96 -10.02
CA ASN A 144 -5.80 11.96 -10.77
C ASN A 144 -5.70 13.32 -10.07
N ILE A 145 -6.27 14.35 -10.71
CA ILE A 145 -6.28 15.73 -10.22
C ILE A 145 -7.70 16.20 -9.85
N TRP A 146 -8.66 15.31 -9.84
CA TRP A 146 -10.05 15.65 -9.59
C TRP A 146 -10.39 15.58 -8.11
N ARG A 147 -11.31 16.43 -7.68
CA ARG A 147 -11.91 16.34 -6.35
C ARG A 147 -12.63 15.02 -6.18
N THR A 148 -12.57 14.49 -4.99
CA THR A 148 -13.27 13.26 -4.62
C THR A 148 -14.73 13.59 -4.27
N ASP A 149 -15.64 12.73 -4.71
CA ASP A 149 -17.02 12.71 -4.19
C ASP A 149 -16.97 12.13 -2.77
N LEU A 150 -16.94 13.04 -1.79
CA LEU A 150 -16.78 12.66 -0.38
C LEU A 150 -18.03 12.01 0.19
N ASP A 151 -19.23 12.39 -0.30
CA ASP A 151 -20.48 11.79 0.16
C ASP A 151 -20.55 10.32 -0.28
N ALA A 152 -20.24 10.04 -1.54
CA ALA A 152 -20.18 8.68 -2.04
C ALA A 152 -19.07 7.84 -1.35
N ALA A 153 -17.93 8.45 -1.02
CA ALA A 153 -16.86 7.78 -0.28
C ALA A 153 -17.32 7.46 1.16
N LEU A 154 -17.98 8.40 1.83
CA LEU A 154 -18.47 8.24 3.20
C LEU A 154 -19.51 7.12 3.32
N ASP A 155 -20.48 7.07 2.40
CA ASP A 155 -21.53 6.02 2.38
C ASP A 155 -20.92 4.62 2.38
N GLY A 156 -19.83 4.41 1.66
CA GLY A 156 -19.08 3.15 1.63
C GLY A 156 -18.29 2.84 2.90
N LEU A 157 -18.05 3.83 3.77
CA LEU A 157 -17.19 3.69 4.95
C LEU A 157 -17.96 3.52 6.26
N ILE A 158 -19.21 4.02 6.36
CA ILE A 158 -19.99 4.01 7.62
C ILE A 158 -20.14 2.60 8.20
N GLY A 159 -20.49 1.62 7.38
CA GLY A 159 -20.60 0.22 7.80
C GLY A 159 -19.29 -0.35 8.32
N LEU A 160 -18.23 -0.12 7.59
CA LEU A 160 -16.87 -0.58 7.96
C LEU A 160 -16.35 0.11 9.23
N ARG A 161 -16.65 1.38 9.40
CA ARG A 161 -16.28 2.13 10.62
C ARG A 161 -16.95 1.56 11.85
N ASN A 162 -18.22 1.16 11.74
CA ASN A 162 -18.95 0.54 12.85
C ASN A 162 -18.41 -0.84 13.19
N GLU A 163 -17.94 -1.61 12.21
CA GLU A 163 -17.42 -2.96 12.38
C GLU A 163 -15.97 -2.96 12.88
N LEU A 164 -15.09 -2.17 12.27
CA LEU A 164 -13.64 -2.18 12.51
C LEU A 164 -13.16 -1.16 13.55
N GLY A 165 -13.93 -0.11 13.80
CA GLY A 165 -13.52 0.92 14.76
C GLY A 165 -12.14 1.49 14.48
N GLY A 166 -11.25 1.41 15.46
CA GLY A 166 -9.86 1.91 15.35
C GLY A 166 -8.93 1.10 14.42
N GLN A 167 -9.38 -0.07 13.94
CA GLN A 167 -8.64 -0.85 12.94
C GLN A 167 -8.80 -0.29 11.52
N LEU A 168 -9.79 0.58 11.26
CA LEU A 168 -9.96 1.23 9.96
C LEU A 168 -9.13 2.49 9.86
N TRP A 169 -8.26 2.54 8.85
CA TRP A 169 -7.51 3.72 8.46
C TRP A 169 -7.93 4.18 7.06
N LEU A 170 -7.97 5.48 6.84
CA LEU A 170 -8.23 6.07 5.53
C LEU A 170 -6.91 6.59 4.93
N ALA A 171 -6.75 6.42 3.64
CA ALA A 171 -5.54 6.79 2.92
C ALA A 171 -5.84 7.20 1.48
N PRO A 172 -4.90 7.85 0.77
CA PRO A 172 -4.91 7.88 -0.69
C PRO A 172 -4.75 6.47 -1.26
N SER A 173 -5.29 6.22 -2.44
CA SER A 173 -5.23 4.91 -3.11
C SER A 173 -3.81 4.45 -3.43
N CYS A 174 -2.89 5.40 -3.57
CA CYS A 174 -1.46 5.20 -3.77
C CYS A 174 -0.71 6.48 -3.35
N SER A 175 0.61 6.53 -3.60
CA SER A 175 1.42 7.72 -3.32
C SER A 175 0.90 8.96 -4.06
N LEU A 176 0.77 10.08 -3.35
CA LEU A 176 0.40 11.39 -3.91
C LEU A 176 1.52 12.02 -4.77
N LEU A 177 2.68 11.38 -4.87
CA LEU A 177 3.73 11.78 -5.83
C LEU A 177 3.26 11.74 -7.30
N HIS A 178 2.15 11.07 -7.59
CA HIS A 178 1.52 11.03 -8.91
C HIS A 178 0.58 12.20 -9.18
N SER A 179 0.38 13.11 -8.24
CA SER A 179 -0.44 14.31 -8.34
C SER A 179 0.43 15.56 -8.16
N PRO A 180 0.11 16.71 -8.80
CA PRO A 180 0.77 17.98 -8.49
C PRO A 180 0.63 18.32 -7.00
N VAL A 181 1.52 19.16 -6.47
CA VAL A 181 1.66 19.35 -5.03
C VAL A 181 0.52 20.18 -4.44
N ASP A 182 0.30 21.39 -4.97
CA ASP A 182 -0.61 22.36 -4.35
C ASP A 182 -1.36 23.17 -5.40
N LEU A 183 -2.69 23.02 -5.44
CA LEU A 183 -3.57 23.74 -6.35
C LEU A 183 -3.58 25.24 -6.08
N ASP A 184 -3.28 25.69 -4.86
CA ASP A 184 -3.27 27.11 -4.51
C ASP A 184 -2.19 27.89 -5.28
N GLN A 185 -1.15 27.19 -5.76
CA GLN A 185 -0.07 27.78 -6.57
C GLN A 185 -0.47 28.03 -8.03
N GLU A 186 -1.64 27.54 -8.45
CA GLU A 186 -2.12 27.67 -9.84
C GLU A 186 -2.92 28.98 -10.03
N ASP A 187 -2.23 30.12 -10.09
CA ASP A 187 -2.85 31.45 -10.15
C ASP A 187 -3.55 31.76 -11.49
N LYS A 188 -3.21 31.02 -12.55
CA LYS A 188 -3.71 31.27 -13.91
C LYS A 188 -4.91 30.41 -14.31
N LEU A 189 -5.30 29.46 -13.45
CA LEU A 189 -6.47 28.64 -13.70
C LEU A 189 -7.77 29.44 -13.51
N ASP A 190 -8.71 29.19 -14.40
CA ASP A 190 -10.08 29.65 -14.23
C ASP A 190 -10.68 29.15 -12.93
N SER A 191 -11.47 29.98 -12.27
CA SER A 191 -12.02 29.67 -10.93
C SER A 191 -13.00 28.50 -10.94
N GLU A 192 -13.78 28.33 -12.01
CA GLU A 192 -14.71 27.21 -12.15
C GLU A 192 -13.92 25.91 -12.32
N LEU A 193 -12.94 25.89 -13.24
CA LEU A 193 -12.05 24.74 -13.42
C LEU A 193 -11.29 24.40 -12.13
N LYS A 194 -10.75 25.43 -11.44
CA LYS A 194 -10.04 25.25 -10.17
C LYS A 194 -10.93 24.59 -9.11
N SER A 195 -12.24 24.87 -9.11
CA SER A 195 -13.19 24.27 -8.15
C SER A 195 -13.38 22.76 -8.32
N TRP A 196 -13.05 22.18 -9.48
CA TRP A 196 -13.17 20.75 -9.76
C TRP A 196 -11.91 19.97 -9.41
N LEU A 197 -10.79 20.68 -9.16
CA LEU A 197 -9.47 20.08 -9.00
C LEU A 197 -9.12 19.87 -7.52
N SER A 198 -8.25 18.88 -7.30
CA SER A 198 -7.68 18.54 -5.99
C SER A 198 -6.29 17.94 -6.22
N PHE A 199 -5.25 18.66 -5.78
CA PHE A 199 -3.87 18.22 -5.85
C PHE A 199 -3.46 17.53 -4.53
N ALA A 200 -2.20 17.16 -4.38
CA ALA A 200 -1.76 16.36 -3.24
C ALA A 200 -2.14 16.97 -1.87
N LYS A 201 -1.95 18.28 -1.70
CA LYS A 201 -2.33 19.00 -0.46
C LYS A 201 -3.83 18.93 -0.23
N GLN A 202 -4.64 19.27 -1.23
CA GLN A 202 -6.09 19.28 -1.12
C GLN A 202 -6.65 17.86 -0.92
N LYS A 203 -6.03 16.82 -1.50
CA LYS A 203 -6.39 15.41 -1.25
C LYS A 203 -6.14 14.97 0.20
N LEU A 204 -5.14 15.53 0.86
CA LEU A 204 -4.96 15.33 2.30
C LEU A 204 -6.03 16.04 3.12
N GLU A 205 -6.49 17.21 2.68
CA GLU A 205 -7.62 17.91 3.28
C GLU A 205 -8.94 17.11 3.11
N GLU A 206 -9.16 16.53 1.93
CA GLU A 206 -10.29 15.60 1.68
C GLU A 206 -10.26 14.38 2.63
N LEU A 207 -9.09 13.79 2.86
CA LEU A 207 -8.93 12.71 3.83
C LEU A 207 -9.24 13.14 5.26
N ALA A 208 -8.82 14.33 5.65
CA ALA A 208 -9.08 14.87 6.99
C ALA A 208 -10.57 15.15 7.22
N LEU A 209 -11.34 15.41 6.16
CA LEU A 209 -12.81 15.58 6.25
C LEU A 209 -13.56 14.25 6.41
N LEU A 210 -12.99 13.14 5.90
CA LEU A 210 -13.57 11.80 6.03
C LEU A 210 -13.28 11.12 7.38
N GLY A 211 -12.20 11.52 8.07
CA GLY A 211 -11.73 10.91 9.32
C GLY A 211 -12.21 11.59 10.56
#